data_08394cdbc7b6f79ddc248fbf0453aa72
#
_entry.id   08394cdbc7b6f79ddc248fbf0453aa72
#
_cell.length_a   1.000
_cell.length_b   1.000
_cell.length_c   1.000
_cell.angle_alpha   90.00
_cell.angle_beta   90.00
_cell.angle_gamma   90.00
#
_symmetry.space_group_name_H-M   'P 1'
#
loop_
_entity.id
_entity.type
_entity.pdbx_description
1 polymer ?
#
loop_
_entity_poly.entity_id
_entity_poly.type
_entity_poly.pdbx_seq_one_letter_code
_entity_poly.pdbx_strand_id
1 'polypeptide(L)'
;LMVITARNPVHAVFFLILSFFNSSGLFILMGAEFIAMLLVVVYVGAVAVLLLFVVMMLDINYQSMQEGFRRHLPLGLIIGAVLLIELVVLFSGPETTLGVAATSGERSNVALIGDVLYTDHIYVFQLAGLILLVAMIGAITLTMRHREGVKRQNIALQNARTREESVTVMQVESDVAPQSILPDETKSRKVLR
;
A
#
# COMPACT_ATOMS: atom_id res chain seq x y z
N LEU A 1 13.44 -5.97 18.49
CA LEU A 1 12.76 -6.72 19.56
C LEU A 1 11.36 -6.16 19.84
N MET A 2 11.20 -4.87 20.14
CA MET A 2 9.91 -4.25 20.48
C MET A 2 8.84 -4.41 19.40
N VAL A 3 9.22 -4.46 18.11
CA VAL A 3 8.30 -4.71 16.98
C VAL A 3 7.60 -6.07 17.12
N ILE A 4 8.31 -7.09 17.59
CA ILE A 4 7.80 -8.47 17.67
C ILE A 4 7.09 -8.73 19.00
N THR A 5 7.53 -8.07 20.09
CA THR A 5 7.01 -8.32 21.45
C THR A 5 5.84 -7.43 21.84
N ALA A 6 5.53 -6.40 21.06
CA ALA A 6 4.42 -5.51 21.34
C ALA A 6 3.08 -6.25 21.26
N ARG A 7 2.29 -6.16 22.33
CA ARG A 7 0.95 -6.80 22.39
C ARG A 7 -0.06 -6.13 21.46
N ASN A 8 0.10 -4.84 21.27
CA ASN A 8 -0.77 -4.05 20.38
C ASN A 8 -0.06 -3.87 19.04
N PRO A 9 -0.65 -4.33 17.91
CA PRO A 9 -0.01 -4.22 16.60
C PRO A 9 0.18 -2.78 16.14
N VAL A 10 -0.62 -1.84 16.61
CA VAL A 10 -0.39 -0.42 16.34
C VAL A 10 0.94 0.03 16.94
N HIS A 11 1.24 -0.38 18.19
CA HIS A 11 2.53 -0.11 18.82
C HIS A 11 3.68 -0.81 18.08
N ALA A 12 3.45 -2.04 17.58
CA ALA A 12 4.45 -2.75 16.77
C ALA A 12 4.83 -1.95 15.52
N VAL A 13 3.85 -1.36 14.83
CA VAL A 13 4.10 -0.51 13.66
C VAL A 13 4.85 0.77 14.04
N PHE A 14 4.54 1.40 15.18
CA PHE A 14 5.32 2.56 15.65
C PHE A 14 6.78 2.21 15.91
N PHE A 15 7.06 1.05 16.53
CA PHE A 15 8.44 0.59 16.72
C PHE A 15 9.13 0.24 15.38
N LEU A 16 8.37 -0.25 14.39
CA LEU A 16 8.87 -0.48 13.05
C LEU A 16 9.27 0.84 12.37
N ILE A 17 8.44 1.88 12.47
CA ILE A 17 8.73 3.23 11.98
C ILE A 17 10.03 3.75 12.62
N LEU A 18 10.14 3.64 13.94
CA LEU A 18 11.33 4.06 14.67
C LEU A 18 12.58 3.29 14.20
N SER A 19 12.45 2.00 13.93
CA SER A 19 13.55 1.17 13.41
C SER A 19 14.02 1.65 12.04
N PHE A 20 13.11 1.92 11.11
CA PHE A 20 13.46 2.45 9.80
C PHE A 20 14.08 3.86 9.88
N PHE A 21 13.56 4.69 10.76
CA PHE A 21 14.12 6.02 10.96
C PHE A 21 15.56 5.97 11.48
N ASN A 22 15.84 5.11 12.47
CA ASN A 22 17.20 4.88 12.95
C ASN A 22 18.11 4.30 11.85
N SER A 23 17.62 3.35 11.05
CA SER A 23 18.38 2.80 9.93
C SER A 23 18.72 3.88 8.89
N SER A 24 17.79 4.79 8.61
CA SER A 24 18.06 5.93 7.72
C SER A 24 19.19 6.82 8.28
N GLY A 25 19.19 7.08 9.58
CA GLY A 25 20.28 7.81 10.25
C GLY A 25 21.65 7.12 10.07
N LEU A 26 21.68 5.80 10.20
CA LEU A 26 22.91 5.02 9.96
C LEU A 26 23.37 5.13 8.50
N PHE A 27 22.47 5.08 7.52
CA PHE A 27 22.83 5.27 6.11
C PHE A 27 23.41 6.66 5.82
N ILE A 28 22.88 7.72 6.48
CA ILE A 28 23.45 9.07 6.38
C ILE A 28 24.88 9.07 6.90
N LEU A 29 25.13 8.45 8.05
CA LEU A 29 26.47 8.37 8.64
C LEU A 29 27.44 7.58 7.77
N MET A 30 26.94 6.63 6.98
CA MET A 30 27.72 5.88 5.99
C MET A 30 27.94 6.63 4.66
N GLY A 31 27.42 7.85 4.50
CA GLY A 31 27.48 8.62 3.26
C GLY A 31 26.50 8.16 2.18
N ALA A 32 25.57 7.26 2.49
CA ALA A 32 24.56 6.76 1.57
C ALA A 32 23.27 7.59 1.64
N GLU A 33 23.35 8.88 1.38
CA GLU A 33 22.26 9.85 1.55
C GLU A 33 21.02 9.51 0.71
N PHE A 34 21.23 9.06 -0.52
CA PHE A 34 20.12 8.71 -1.43
C PHE A 34 19.28 7.54 -0.89
N ILE A 35 19.95 6.49 -0.41
CA ILE A 35 19.27 5.31 0.16
C ILE A 35 18.57 5.70 1.46
N ALA A 36 19.18 6.55 2.28
CA ALA A 36 18.57 7.06 3.50
C ALA A 36 17.26 7.80 3.22
N MET A 37 17.26 8.70 2.23
CA MET A 37 16.06 9.44 1.82
C MET A 37 14.98 8.52 1.25
N LEU A 38 15.34 7.54 0.42
CA LEU A 38 14.41 6.54 -0.08
C LEU A 38 13.78 5.73 1.07
N LEU A 39 14.56 5.35 2.06
CA LEU A 39 14.06 4.61 3.21
C LEU A 39 13.00 5.42 3.99
N VAL A 40 13.23 6.70 4.21
CA VAL A 40 12.25 7.56 4.88
C VAL A 40 11.00 7.77 4.01
N VAL A 41 11.16 8.13 2.76
CA VAL A 41 10.02 8.46 1.89
C VAL A 41 9.15 7.23 1.60
N VAL A 42 9.77 6.10 1.27
CA VAL A 42 9.04 4.90 0.85
C VAL A 42 8.64 4.04 2.05
N TYR A 43 9.61 3.65 2.90
CA TYR A 43 9.32 2.72 4.00
C TYR A 43 8.57 3.39 5.15
N VAL A 44 9.00 4.58 5.58
CA VAL A 44 8.32 5.29 6.66
C VAL A 44 7.08 6.01 6.11
N GLY A 45 7.18 6.72 5.00
CA GLY A 45 6.10 7.53 4.45
C GLY A 45 4.97 6.72 3.80
N ALA A 46 5.28 5.71 3.00
CA ALA A 46 4.25 4.94 2.28
C ALA A 46 3.92 3.63 2.98
N VAL A 47 4.92 2.75 3.20
CA VAL A 47 4.67 1.37 3.65
C VAL A 47 4.22 1.32 5.11
N ALA A 48 4.92 2.00 6.01
CA ALA A 48 4.58 1.96 7.44
C ALA A 48 3.25 2.67 7.73
N VAL A 49 2.95 3.77 7.04
CA VAL A 49 1.64 4.44 7.15
C VAL A 49 0.52 3.56 6.61
N LEU A 50 0.74 2.85 5.49
CA LEU A 50 -0.21 1.86 4.99
C LEU A 50 -0.45 0.76 6.01
N LEU A 51 0.62 0.19 6.60
CA LEU A 51 0.51 -0.83 7.64
C LEU A 51 -0.26 -0.31 8.86
N LEU A 52 0.01 0.91 9.30
CA LEU A 52 -0.70 1.54 10.41
C LEU A 52 -2.20 1.63 10.11
N PHE A 53 -2.55 2.07 8.91
CA PHE A 53 -3.94 2.19 8.49
C PHE A 53 -4.64 0.82 8.41
N VAL A 54 -3.99 -0.16 7.80
CA VAL A 54 -4.53 -1.53 7.69
C VAL A 54 -4.74 -2.15 9.06
N VAL A 55 -3.75 -2.06 9.96
CA VAL A 55 -3.83 -2.63 11.31
C VAL A 55 -4.90 -1.95 12.16
N MET A 56 -5.11 -0.65 11.96
CA MET A 56 -6.17 0.08 12.65
C MET A 56 -7.57 -0.31 12.15
N MET A 57 -7.70 -0.65 10.85
CA MET A 57 -8.98 -1.06 10.27
C MET A 57 -9.31 -2.55 10.48
N LEU A 58 -8.30 -3.39 10.75
CA LEU A 58 -8.51 -4.80 11.04
C LEU A 58 -8.87 -5.01 12.50
N ASP A 59 -10.08 -5.52 12.75
CA ASP A 59 -10.49 -6.00 14.06
C ASP A 59 -9.89 -7.39 14.31
N ILE A 60 -8.64 -7.41 14.82
CA ILE A 60 -7.89 -8.64 15.06
C ILE A 60 -8.17 -9.13 16.49
N ASN A 61 -8.66 -10.35 16.61
CA ASN A 61 -8.82 -10.99 17.91
C ASN A 61 -7.46 -11.51 18.41
N TYR A 62 -6.85 -10.75 19.33
CA TYR A 62 -5.51 -11.04 19.86
C TYR A 62 -5.43 -12.31 20.73
N GLN A 63 -6.53 -12.76 21.27
CA GLN A 63 -6.57 -13.93 22.16
C GLN A 63 -6.26 -15.22 21.38
N SER A 64 -6.75 -15.35 20.15
CA SER A 64 -6.51 -16.52 19.32
C SER A 64 -5.07 -16.63 18.78
N MET A 65 -4.36 -15.52 18.69
CA MET A 65 -2.96 -15.52 18.21
C MET A 65 -1.97 -16.04 19.27
N GLN A 66 -2.29 -15.94 20.54
CA GLN A 66 -1.39 -16.38 21.62
C GLN A 66 -1.33 -17.90 21.79
N GLU A 67 -2.38 -18.61 21.43
CA GLU A 67 -2.44 -20.07 21.59
C GLU A 67 -1.48 -20.81 20.62
N GLY A 68 -1.24 -20.29 19.43
CA GLY A 68 -0.28 -20.83 18.46
C GLY A 68 1.18 -20.57 18.80
N PHE A 69 1.48 -19.49 19.54
CA PHE A 69 2.84 -19.05 19.83
C PHE A 69 3.65 -20.08 20.63
N ARG A 70 3.06 -20.65 21.66
CA ARG A 70 3.73 -21.64 22.54
C ARG A 70 4.16 -22.90 21.80
N ARG A 71 3.40 -23.33 20.82
CA ARG A 71 3.68 -24.53 20.03
C ARG A 71 4.89 -24.36 19.10
N HIS A 72 5.07 -23.16 18.54
CA HIS A 72 6.13 -22.87 17.59
C HIS A 72 7.36 -22.17 18.21
N LEU A 73 7.30 -21.84 19.50
CA LEU A 73 8.37 -21.20 20.24
C LEU A 73 9.71 -21.94 20.15
N PRO A 74 9.79 -23.28 20.32
CA PRO A 74 11.07 -23.98 20.26
C PRO A 74 11.71 -23.91 18.87
N LEU A 75 10.90 -24.00 17.79
CA LEU A 75 11.38 -23.88 16.43
C LEU A 75 11.89 -22.46 16.15
N GLY A 76 11.16 -21.45 16.57
CA GLY A 76 11.57 -20.04 16.43
C GLY A 76 12.86 -19.73 17.20
N LEU A 77 13.03 -20.33 18.37
CA LEU A 77 14.23 -20.14 19.19
C LEU A 77 15.47 -20.79 18.55
N ILE A 78 15.32 -21.98 17.95
CA ILE A 78 16.40 -22.64 17.20
C ILE A 78 16.82 -21.80 16.00
N ILE A 79 15.87 -21.34 15.18
CA ILE A 79 16.16 -20.49 14.01
C ILE A 79 16.81 -19.17 14.44
N GLY A 80 16.27 -18.54 15.49
CA GLY A 80 16.83 -17.31 16.04
C GLY A 80 18.26 -17.49 16.59
N ALA A 81 18.54 -18.61 17.24
CA ALA A 81 19.87 -18.92 17.74
C ALA A 81 20.88 -19.15 16.59
N VAL A 82 20.47 -19.85 15.52
CA VAL A 82 21.33 -20.05 14.34
C VAL A 82 21.67 -18.71 13.70
N LEU A 83 20.68 -17.85 13.45
CA LEU A 83 20.91 -16.51 12.89
C LEU A 83 21.79 -15.64 13.81
N LEU A 84 21.60 -15.73 15.12
CA LEU A 84 22.43 -14.99 16.07
C LEU A 84 23.89 -15.46 16.03
N ILE A 85 24.12 -16.78 15.99
CA ILE A 85 25.48 -17.34 15.89
C ILE A 85 26.13 -16.90 14.58
N GLU A 86 25.41 -16.98 13.46
CA GLU A 86 25.90 -16.52 12.16
C GLU A 86 26.30 -15.05 12.19
N LEU A 87 25.45 -14.20 12.78
CA LEU A 87 25.74 -12.78 12.94
C LEU A 87 26.99 -12.55 13.82
N VAL A 88 27.10 -13.25 14.95
CA VAL A 88 28.27 -13.14 15.84
C VAL A 88 29.53 -13.58 15.12
N VAL A 89 29.51 -14.68 14.38
CA VAL A 89 30.65 -15.17 13.61
C VAL A 89 31.06 -14.13 12.55
N LEU A 90 30.10 -13.51 11.86
CA LEU A 90 30.35 -12.48 10.87
C LEU A 90 31.05 -11.25 11.47
N PHE A 91 30.63 -10.82 12.66
CA PHE A 91 31.25 -9.66 13.32
C PHE A 91 32.52 -9.99 14.12
N SER A 92 32.77 -11.27 14.44
CA SER A 92 33.98 -11.71 15.13
C SER A 92 35.13 -12.08 14.18
N GLY A 93 34.86 -12.06 12.86
CA GLY A 93 35.90 -12.29 11.86
C GLY A 93 37.00 -11.21 11.91
N PRO A 94 38.26 -11.55 11.47
CA PRO A 94 39.31 -10.57 11.39
C PRO A 94 38.84 -9.41 10.55
N GLU A 95 39.06 -8.20 11.03
CA GLU A 95 38.59 -6.94 10.49
C GLU A 95 38.55 -6.95 8.96
N THR A 96 37.43 -7.34 8.37
CA THR A 96 37.07 -6.83 7.08
C THR A 96 36.88 -5.34 7.32
N THR A 97 37.94 -4.57 7.13
CA THR A 97 37.85 -3.15 6.86
C THR A 97 36.90 -3.05 5.69
N LEU A 98 35.61 -3.01 6.01
CA LEU A 98 34.62 -2.44 5.10
C LEU A 98 35.19 -1.03 4.88
N GLY A 99 36.03 -0.90 3.87
CA GLY A 99 36.54 0.37 3.45
C GLY A 99 35.31 1.21 3.17
N VAL A 100 34.90 1.93 4.16
CA VAL A 100 34.04 3.09 3.96
C VAL A 100 34.95 3.99 3.14
N ALA A 101 34.92 3.79 1.83
CA ALA A 101 35.44 4.75 0.91
C ALA A 101 34.58 5.97 1.17
N ALA A 102 35.04 6.77 2.14
CA ALA A 102 34.60 8.14 2.23
C ALA A 102 34.88 8.70 0.83
N THR A 103 33.85 8.69 0.00
CA THR A 103 33.87 9.37 -1.28
C THR A 103 33.92 10.86 -0.96
N SER A 104 35.09 11.31 -0.51
CA SER A 104 35.50 12.70 -0.43
C SER A 104 35.73 13.23 -1.85
N GLY A 105 34.77 12.98 -2.74
CA GLY A 105 34.73 13.53 -4.07
C GLY A 105 33.72 14.69 -4.09
N GLU A 106 34.02 15.70 -4.85
CA GLU A 106 33.17 16.89 -5.08
C GLU A 106 31.76 16.57 -5.63
N ARG A 107 31.48 15.31 -5.96
CA ARG A 107 30.18 14.87 -6.51
C ARG A 107 29.28 14.31 -5.41
N SER A 108 28.03 14.74 -5.44
CA SER A 108 26.97 14.25 -4.53
C SER A 108 26.74 12.74 -4.77
N ASN A 109 26.46 12.00 -3.68
CA ASN A 109 26.13 10.56 -3.73
C ASN A 109 25.00 10.27 -4.72
N VAL A 110 24.00 11.15 -4.81
CA VAL A 110 22.88 11.04 -5.75
C VAL A 110 23.33 11.07 -7.20
N ALA A 111 24.29 11.95 -7.55
CA ALA A 111 24.81 12.05 -8.91
C ALA A 111 25.61 10.80 -9.30
N LEU A 112 26.42 10.27 -8.40
CA LEU A 112 27.19 9.04 -8.64
C LEU A 112 26.29 7.84 -8.88
N ILE A 113 25.22 7.69 -8.07
CA ILE A 113 24.24 6.62 -8.26
C ILE A 113 23.48 6.82 -9.57
N GLY A 114 23.11 8.05 -9.90
CA GLY A 114 22.42 8.37 -11.15
C GLY A 114 23.25 7.99 -12.38
N ASP A 115 24.52 8.34 -12.39
CA ASP A 115 25.42 8.01 -13.49
C ASP A 115 25.46 6.49 -13.74
N VAL A 116 25.65 5.68 -12.69
CA VAL A 116 25.74 4.22 -12.81
C VAL A 116 24.38 3.59 -13.14
N LEU A 117 23.30 4.10 -12.55
CA LEU A 117 21.96 3.54 -12.72
C LEU A 117 21.42 3.74 -14.13
N TYR A 118 21.65 4.90 -14.72
CA TYR A 118 21.12 5.24 -16.04
C TYR A 118 22.04 4.89 -17.20
N THR A 119 23.28 4.44 -16.94
CA THR A 119 24.21 3.95 -17.96
C THR A 119 24.38 2.44 -17.88
N ASP A 120 25.09 1.96 -16.87
CA ASP A 120 25.49 0.56 -16.76
C ASP A 120 24.31 -0.36 -16.38
N HIS A 121 23.36 0.15 -15.60
CA HIS A 121 22.26 -0.64 -15.04
C HIS A 121 20.88 -0.22 -15.55
N ILE A 122 20.82 0.47 -16.69
CA ILE A 122 19.55 0.95 -17.28
C ILE A 122 18.53 -0.16 -17.48
N TYR A 123 18.95 -1.35 -17.88
CA TYR A 123 18.06 -2.48 -18.10
C TYR A 123 17.38 -2.95 -16.82
N VAL A 124 18.13 -3.09 -15.73
CA VAL A 124 17.61 -3.50 -14.42
C VAL A 124 16.68 -2.42 -13.84
N PHE A 125 17.05 -1.15 -14.02
CA PHE A 125 16.20 -0.02 -13.63
C PHE A 125 14.86 -0.04 -14.35
N GLN A 126 14.87 -0.26 -15.67
CA GLN A 126 13.64 -0.32 -16.45
C GLN A 126 12.77 -1.51 -16.06
N LEU A 127 13.39 -2.66 -15.77
CA LEU A 127 12.69 -3.85 -15.28
C LEU A 127 11.99 -3.57 -13.93
N ALA A 128 12.67 -2.89 -13.02
CA ALA A 128 12.08 -2.48 -11.74
C ALA A 128 10.87 -1.56 -11.96
N GLY A 129 10.95 -0.63 -12.91
CA GLY A 129 9.81 0.22 -13.30
C GLY A 129 8.62 -0.57 -13.81
N LEU A 130 8.85 -1.61 -14.62
CA LEU A 130 7.77 -2.50 -15.09
C LEU A 130 7.13 -3.30 -13.94
N ILE A 131 7.92 -3.77 -12.98
CA ILE A 131 7.40 -4.46 -11.80
C ILE A 131 6.50 -3.52 -10.98
N LEU A 132 6.92 -2.29 -10.78
CA LEU A 132 6.12 -1.27 -10.10
C LEU A 132 4.81 -0.97 -10.84
N LEU A 133 4.86 -0.89 -12.17
CA LEU A 133 3.65 -0.72 -12.99
C LEU A 133 2.65 -1.87 -12.79
N VAL A 134 3.13 -3.10 -12.84
CA VAL A 134 2.28 -4.29 -12.61
C VAL A 134 1.71 -4.29 -11.19
N ALA A 135 2.52 -3.94 -10.21
CA ALA A 135 2.06 -3.81 -8.81
C ALA A 135 0.96 -2.74 -8.67
N MET A 136 1.12 -1.60 -9.33
CA MET A 136 0.12 -0.53 -9.33
C MET A 136 -1.20 -0.98 -9.98
N ILE A 137 -1.12 -1.62 -11.15
CA ILE A 137 -2.31 -2.16 -11.84
C ILE A 137 -2.98 -3.21 -10.95
N GLY A 138 -2.20 -4.12 -10.34
CA GLY A 138 -2.69 -5.12 -9.42
C GLY A 138 -3.42 -4.52 -8.22
N ALA A 139 -2.87 -3.49 -7.59
CA ALA A 139 -3.49 -2.79 -6.48
C ALA A 139 -4.83 -2.16 -6.88
N ILE A 140 -4.88 -1.49 -8.03
CA ILE A 140 -6.12 -0.86 -8.54
C ILE A 140 -7.18 -1.92 -8.85
N THR A 141 -6.82 -3.01 -9.53
CA THR A 141 -7.77 -4.06 -9.91
C THR A 141 -8.35 -4.80 -8.70
N LEU A 142 -7.53 -5.06 -7.68
CA LEU A 142 -7.96 -5.71 -6.44
C LEU A 142 -8.87 -4.81 -5.58
N THR A 143 -8.66 -3.50 -5.62
CA THR A 143 -9.50 -2.54 -4.87
C THR A 143 -10.76 -2.15 -5.62
N MET A 144 -10.84 -2.41 -6.93
CA MET A 144 -11.98 -2.05 -7.76
C MET A 144 -13.18 -2.96 -7.48
N ARG A 145 -14.16 -2.42 -6.75
CA ARG A 145 -15.40 -3.11 -6.44
C ARG A 145 -16.47 -2.80 -7.49
N HIS A 146 -16.81 -3.79 -8.30
CA HIS A 146 -17.99 -3.72 -9.17
C HIS A 146 -19.26 -3.88 -8.31
N ARG A 147 -20.09 -2.86 -8.28
CA ARG A 147 -21.44 -2.97 -7.68
C ARG A 147 -22.40 -3.46 -8.76
N GLU A 148 -22.93 -4.64 -8.59
CA GLU A 148 -24.02 -5.16 -9.42
C GLU A 148 -25.31 -4.35 -9.12
N GLY A 149 -26.06 -4.02 -10.18
CA GLY A 149 -27.34 -3.31 -10.04
C GLY A 149 -27.27 -1.80 -9.99
N VAL A 150 -26.13 -1.18 -10.18
CA VAL A 150 -26.03 0.29 -10.32
C VAL A 150 -26.55 0.71 -11.68
N LYS A 151 -27.59 1.55 -11.71
CA LYS A 151 -28.09 2.18 -12.93
C LYS A 151 -27.00 3.09 -13.50
N ARG A 152 -26.38 2.67 -14.58
CA ARG A 152 -25.39 3.51 -15.30
C ARG A 152 -26.12 4.42 -16.28
N GLN A 153 -25.71 5.68 -16.32
CA GLN A 153 -26.19 6.61 -17.33
C GLN A 153 -25.70 6.19 -18.72
N ASN A 154 -26.64 6.13 -19.67
CA ASN A 154 -26.28 6.01 -21.08
C ASN A 154 -26.50 7.37 -21.74
N ILE A 155 -25.41 8.13 -21.87
CA ILE A 155 -25.42 9.51 -22.36
C ILE A 155 -25.96 9.57 -23.81
N ALA A 156 -25.62 8.61 -24.65
CA ALA A 156 -26.08 8.53 -26.03
C ALA A 156 -27.62 8.38 -26.10
N LEU A 157 -28.16 7.51 -25.26
CA LEU A 157 -29.61 7.28 -25.20
C LEU A 157 -30.38 8.43 -24.58
N GLN A 158 -29.76 9.15 -23.64
CA GLN A 158 -30.35 10.36 -23.06
C GLN A 158 -30.38 11.53 -24.05
N ASN A 159 -29.31 11.70 -24.81
CA ASN A 159 -29.23 12.76 -25.82
C ASN A 159 -30.12 12.48 -27.07
N ALA A 160 -30.38 11.20 -27.34
CA ALA A 160 -31.26 10.80 -28.44
C ALA A 160 -32.77 10.89 -28.13
N ARG A 161 -33.14 11.12 -26.86
CA ARG A 161 -34.54 11.27 -26.48
C ARG A 161 -35.16 12.50 -27.06
N THR A 162 -36.25 12.31 -27.77
CA THR A 162 -37.09 13.40 -28.26
C THR A 162 -38.06 13.90 -27.20
N ARG A 163 -38.58 15.10 -27.36
CA ARG A 163 -39.57 15.68 -26.44
C ARG A 163 -40.83 14.81 -26.32
N GLU A 164 -41.24 14.22 -27.43
CA GLU A 164 -42.43 13.34 -27.50
C GLU A 164 -42.29 12.06 -26.68
N GLU A 165 -41.10 11.52 -26.60
CA GLU A 165 -40.80 10.31 -25.75
C GLU A 165 -40.57 10.65 -24.27
N SER A 166 -40.21 11.90 -23.99
CA SER A 166 -39.77 12.31 -22.64
C SER A 166 -40.86 12.99 -21.81
N VAL A 167 -41.89 13.57 -22.48
CA VAL A 167 -42.92 14.38 -21.84
C VAL A 167 -44.29 13.82 -22.14
N THR A 168 -44.96 13.29 -21.16
CA THR A 168 -46.39 12.96 -21.25
C THR A 168 -47.22 14.03 -20.50
N VAL A 169 -48.15 14.64 -21.19
CA VAL A 169 -49.07 15.62 -20.58
C VAL A 169 -50.20 14.81 -19.93
N MET A 170 -50.25 14.85 -18.60
CA MET A 170 -51.32 14.24 -17.81
C MET A 170 -52.25 15.34 -17.27
N GLN A 171 -53.56 15.16 -17.41
CA GLN A 171 -54.54 16.00 -16.73
C GLN A 171 -54.69 15.49 -15.28
N VAL A 172 -54.25 16.30 -14.34
CA VAL A 172 -54.30 16.00 -12.95
C VAL A 172 -55.17 17.00 -12.23
N GLU A 173 -56.06 16.55 -11.33
CA GLU A 173 -56.85 17.44 -10.51
C GLU A 173 -55.92 18.21 -9.55
N SER A 174 -56.23 19.50 -9.35
CA SER A 174 -55.36 20.44 -8.64
C SER A 174 -55.12 20.11 -7.15
N ASP A 175 -55.86 19.19 -6.58
CA ASP A 175 -55.83 18.86 -5.14
C ASP A 175 -55.16 17.51 -4.80
N VAL A 176 -54.54 16.85 -5.78
CA VAL A 176 -53.94 15.55 -5.59
C VAL A 176 -52.47 15.69 -5.19
N ALA A 177 -52.10 15.01 -4.07
CA ALA A 177 -50.73 15.04 -3.59
C ALA A 177 -49.74 14.54 -4.66
N PRO A 178 -48.56 15.17 -4.84
CA PRO A 178 -47.59 14.84 -5.92
C PRO A 178 -47.18 13.37 -5.93
N GLN A 179 -47.18 12.68 -4.81
CA GLN A 179 -46.81 11.27 -4.68
C GLN A 179 -47.79 10.30 -5.35
N SER A 180 -49.07 10.67 -5.51
CA SER A 180 -50.09 9.84 -6.16
C SER A 180 -50.04 9.93 -7.71
N ILE A 181 -49.32 10.90 -8.22
CA ILE A 181 -49.15 11.16 -9.67
C ILE A 181 -47.94 10.43 -10.23
N LEU A 182 -47.03 10.04 -9.37
CA LEU A 182 -45.80 9.34 -9.83
C LEU A 182 -46.20 7.94 -10.36
N PRO A 183 -45.74 7.56 -11.56
CA PRO A 183 -45.96 6.22 -12.07
C PRO A 183 -45.32 5.19 -11.11
N ASP A 184 -46.10 4.16 -10.79
CA ASP A 184 -45.68 3.07 -9.92
C ASP A 184 -44.32 2.51 -10.43
N GLU A 185 -43.28 2.59 -9.61
CA GLU A 185 -41.92 2.14 -9.97
C GLU A 185 -41.87 0.66 -10.38
N THR A 186 -42.83 -0.12 -9.96
CA THR A 186 -42.96 -1.53 -10.31
C THR A 186 -43.33 -1.78 -11.77
N LYS A 187 -44.02 -0.83 -12.43
CA LYS A 187 -44.36 -0.90 -13.86
C LYS A 187 -43.19 -0.40 -14.75
N SER A 188 -42.42 0.53 -14.29
CA SER A 188 -41.27 1.08 -15.05
C SER A 188 -40.14 0.06 -15.22
N ARG A 189 -40.00 -0.91 -14.33
CA ARG A 189 -38.96 -1.96 -14.41
C ARG A 189 -39.15 -2.99 -15.51
N LYS A 190 -40.37 -3.11 -16.05
CA LYS A 190 -40.68 -4.09 -17.14
C LYS A 190 -40.35 -3.60 -18.54
N VAL A 191 -40.17 -2.31 -18.74
CA VAL A 191 -39.91 -1.70 -20.06
C VAL A 191 -38.42 -1.54 -20.37
N LEU A 192 -37.56 -1.76 -19.39
CA LEU A 192 -36.09 -1.57 -19.50
C LEU A 192 -35.27 -2.88 -19.40
N ARG A 193 -35.90 -4.02 -19.67
CA ARG A 193 -35.17 -5.30 -19.87
C ARG A 193 -35.00 -5.64 -21.31
#